data_f5daae420845b77b97fc574e724223f8
#
_entry.id   f5daae420845b77b97fc574e724223f8
#
_cell.length_a   1.000
_cell.length_b   1.000
_cell.length_c   1.000
_cell.angle_alpha   90.00
_cell.angle_beta   90.00
_cell.angle_gamma   90.00
#
_symmetry.space_group_name_H-M   'P 1'
#
loop_
_entity.id
_entity.type
_entity.pdbx_description
1 polymer ?
#
loop_
_entity_poly.entity_id
_entity_poly.type
_entity_poly.pdbx_seq_one_letter_code
_entity_poly.pdbx_strand_id
1 'polypeptide(L)'
;MAAIAALGMNAGQFNNEVTYTKRGTTFALVAQKAQSVNLNIYAEGTGGKPVKTVAMRKGEKGVWKAEVKGDLKGRFYTFNVKQDGKMLGETPGLFAKAVGVNGKRGAIIDMAATNPEGWESDRALGYAPTDIIVYESHNRDFSVSRKEARYPGKFMALTEPWAIEHLKSLGVTAIHLLPSFDYASVDEEHLDRPQFNWGYDPLNYNVPEGSYSTNPFKPEVRVKEFKQMVKALHDAGIAVILDVVYNHTMDIHNSNFQRTNPDVFYRKTTRENTATAQAVATKQPANTH
;
A
#
# COMPACT_ATOMS: atom_id res chain seq x y z
N MET A 1 -5.90 -12.71 0.83
CA MET A 1 -6.74 -13.94 0.79
C MET A 1 -7.45 -14.15 2.14
N ALA A 2 -6.74 -14.25 3.27
CA ALA A 2 -7.36 -14.46 4.59
C ALA A 2 -8.41 -13.39 4.97
N ALA A 3 -8.19 -12.12 4.66
CA ALA A 3 -9.12 -11.03 4.94
C ALA A 3 -10.46 -11.20 4.19
N ILE A 4 -10.44 -11.70 2.97
CA ILE A 4 -11.65 -11.92 2.16
C ILE A 4 -12.43 -13.13 2.69
N ALA A 5 -11.73 -14.19 3.10
CA ALA A 5 -12.33 -15.36 3.73
C ALA A 5 -12.99 -15.02 5.07
N ALA A 6 -12.37 -14.16 5.89
CA ALA A 6 -12.96 -13.68 7.15
C ALA A 6 -14.28 -12.92 6.95
N LEU A 7 -14.50 -12.34 5.76
CA LEU A 7 -15.76 -11.70 5.37
C LEU A 7 -16.78 -12.65 4.75
N GLY A 8 -16.49 -13.96 4.70
CA GLY A 8 -17.39 -14.97 4.08
C GLY A 8 -17.51 -14.79 2.57
N MET A 9 -16.50 -14.25 1.90
CA MET A 9 -16.48 -13.98 0.47
C MET A 9 -15.38 -14.79 -0.23
N ASN A 10 -15.63 -15.20 -1.46
CA ASN A 10 -14.60 -15.82 -2.29
C ASN A 10 -13.61 -14.76 -2.81
N ALA A 11 -12.32 -15.09 -2.82
CA ALA A 11 -11.24 -14.18 -3.21
C ALA A 11 -11.43 -13.53 -4.60
N GLY A 12 -12.11 -14.19 -5.53
CA GLY A 12 -12.43 -13.65 -6.85
C GLY A 12 -13.61 -12.67 -6.90
N GLN A 13 -14.38 -12.54 -5.82
CA GLN A 13 -15.59 -11.72 -5.80
C GLN A 13 -15.36 -10.26 -5.38
N PHE A 14 -14.27 -9.97 -4.69
CA PHE A 14 -13.98 -8.62 -4.20
C PHE A 14 -12.49 -8.38 -4.02
N ASN A 15 -11.82 -7.96 -5.07
CA ASN A 15 -10.40 -7.60 -5.05
C ASN A 15 -10.14 -6.15 -5.51
N ASN A 16 -11.19 -5.39 -5.77
CA ASN A 16 -11.08 -4.05 -6.30
C ASN A 16 -12.13 -3.11 -5.71
N GLU A 17 -11.68 -2.22 -4.82
CA GLU A 17 -12.55 -1.22 -4.20
C GLU A 17 -12.81 -0.03 -5.11
N VAL A 18 -11.93 0.22 -6.09
CA VAL A 18 -12.01 1.36 -6.99
C VAL A 18 -11.71 0.93 -8.42
N THR A 19 -12.66 1.16 -9.31
CA THR A 19 -12.47 0.97 -10.76
C THR A 19 -12.62 2.30 -11.46
N TYR A 20 -11.52 2.83 -11.96
CA TYR A 20 -11.46 4.10 -12.67
C TYR A 20 -11.67 3.90 -14.17
N THR A 21 -12.44 4.80 -14.74
CA THR A 21 -12.48 5.08 -16.18
C THR A 21 -12.63 6.59 -16.40
N LYS A 22 -12.29 7.11 -17.58
CA LYS A 22 -12.49 8.53 -17.92
C LYS A 22 -13.96 8.98 -17.87
N ARG A 23 -14.93 8.05 -17.99
CA ARG A 23 -16.37 8.34 -17.96
C ARG A 23 -16.94 8.35 -16.55
N GLY A 24 -16.31 7.64 -15.63
CA GLY A 24 -16.76 7.54 -14.25
C GLY A 24 -15.91 6.54 -13.45
N THR A 25 -15.99 6.67 -12.15
CA THR A 25 -15.30 5.80 -11.20
C THR A 25 -16.33 5.07 -10.35
N THR A 26 -16.22 3.75 -10.27
CA THR A 26 -17.04 2.91 -9.39
C THR A 26 -16.25 2.63 -8.12
N PHE A 27 -16.93 2.79 -6.99
CA PHE A 27 -16.41 2.51 -5.66
C PHE A 27 -17.21 1.39 -5.03
N ALA A 28 -16.54 0.47 -4.37
CA ALA A 28 -17.16 -0.62 -3.64
C ALA A 28 -16.42 -0.86 -2.33
N LEU A 29 -17.16 -1.09 -1.25
CA LEU A 29 -16.60 -1.39 0.06
C LEU A 29 -17.39 -2.52 0.71
N VAL A 30 -16.71 -3.51 1.28
CA VAL A 30 -17.35 -4.51 2.12
C VAL A 30 -17.43 -4.00 3.55
N ALA A 31 -18.63 -3.76 4.04
CA ALA A 31 -18.90 -3.33 5.41
C ALA A 31 -20.22 -3.98 5.87
N GLN A 32 -20.16 -5.23 6.33
CA GLN A 32 -21.33 -6.10 6.54
C GLN A 32 -22.31 -5.55 7.58
N LYS A 33 -21.78 -5.03 8.70
CA LYS A 33 -22.57 -4.51 9.82
C LYS A 33 -22.83 -3.00 9.71
N ALA A 34 -22.41 -2.36 8.63
CA ALA A 34 -22.61 -0.93 8.45
C ALA A 34 -24.08 -0.55 8.34
N GLN A 35 -24.45 0.54 9.00
CA GLN A 35 -25.75 1.21 8.90
C GLN A 35 -25.78 2.16 7.70
N SER A 36 -24.67 2.82 7.43
CA SER A 36 -24.46 3.66 6.25
C SER A 36 -22.96 3.75 5.92
N VAL A 37 -22.66 4.05 4.67
CA VAL A 37 -21.30 4.35 4.20
C VAL A 37 -21.34 5.60 3.35
N ASN A 38 -20.49 6.56 3.67
CA ASN A 38 -20.25 7.74 2.85
C ASN A 38 -18.93 7.61 2.12
N LEU A 39 -18.92 7.94 0.85
CA LEU A 39 -17.74 8.15 0.03
C LEU A 39 -17.44 9.65 0.00
N ASN A 40 -16.28 10.06 0.45
CA ASN A 40 -15.78 11.43 0.33
C ASN A 40 -14.74 11.52 -0.79
N ILE A 41 -14.86 12.53 -1.64
CA ILE A 41 -13.89 12.84 -2.70
C ILE A 41 -13.17 14.12 -2.33
N TYR A 42 -11.85 14.14 -2.54
CA TYR A 42 -10.96 15.25 -2.21
C TYR A 42 -10.19 15.74 -3.43
N ALA A 43 -9.81 17.01 -3.42
CA ALA A 43 -8.91 17.57 -4.42
C ALA A 43 -7.45 17.11 -4.18
N GLU A 44 -7.04 17.03 -2.90
CA GLU A 44 -5.67 16.82 -2.48
C GLU A 44 -5.53 15.55 -1.65
N GLY A 45 -4.32 14.97 -1.62
CA GLY A 45 -3.98 13.76 -0.85
C GLY A 45 -3.97 13.97 0.66
N THR A 46 -3.82 15.21 1.10
CA THR A 46 -3.80 15.60 2.53
C THR A 46 -4.53 16.93 2.71
N GLY A 47 -4.94 17.24 3.95
CA GLY A 47 -5.61 18.50 4.29
C GLY A 47 -6.95 18.71 3.58
N GLY A 48 -7.53 19.91 3.75
CA GLY A 48 -8.76 20.34 3.09
C GLY A 48 -10.03 19.55 3.48
N LYS A 49 -11.16 19.99 2.95
CA LYS A 49 -12.48 19.34 3.11
C LYS A 49 -12.82 18.52 1.85
N PRO A 50 -13.72 17.53 1.94
CA PRO A 50 -14.20 16.83 0.75
C PRO A 50 -14.88 17.83 -0.22
N VAL A 51 -14.53 17.72 -1.49
CA VAL A 51 -15.20 18.48 -2.56
C VAL A 51 -16.54 17.86 -2.95
N LYS A 52 -16.75 16.59 -2.60
CA LYS A 52 -18.00 15.86 -2.79
C LYS A 52 -18.12 14.75 -1.77
N THR A 53 -19.33 14.57 -1.23
CA THR A 53 -19.71 13.41 -0.42
C THR A 53 -20.88 12.69 -1.08
N VAL A 54 -20.80 11.37 -1.19
CA VAL A 54 -21.81 10.51 -1.82
C VAL A 54 -22.22 9.43 -0.84
N ALA A 55 -23.51 9.34 -0.53
CA ALA A 55 -24.04 8.20 0.21
C ALA A 55 -23.98 6.95 -0.67
N MET A 56 -23.32 5.89 -0.19
CA MET A 56 -23.22 4.62 -0.91
C MET A 56 -24.50 3.80 -0.73
N ARG A 57 -24.81 2.98 -1.71
CA ARG A 57 -25.97 2.07 -1.69
C ARG A 57 -25.54 0.68 -1.23
N LYS A 58 -26.26 0.12 -0.26
CA LYS A 58 -26.05 -1.24 0.22
C LYS A 58 -26.54 -2.24 -0.83
N GLY A 59 -25.67 -3.15 -1.21
CA GLY A 59 -25.95 -4.30 -2.06
C GLY A 59 -25.94 -5.61 -1.27
N GLU A 60 -25.82 -6.70 -1.97
CA GLU A 60 -25.76 -8.04 -1.39
C GLU A 60 -24.46 -8.27 -0.60
N LYS A 61 -24.51 -9.21 0.35
CA LYS A 61 -23.35 -9.65 1.15
C LYS A 61 -22.59 -8.51 1.84
N GLY A 62 -23.27 -7.39 2.15
CA GLY A 62 -22.66 -6.25 2.83
C GLY A 62 -21.73 -5.41 1.95
N VAL A 63 -21.82 -5.55 0.64
CA VAL A 63 -21.09 -4.70 -0.32
C VAL A 63 -21.82 -3.38 -0.51
N TRP A 64 -21.16 -2.28 -0.24
CA TRP A 64 -21.66 -0.94 -0.51
C TRP A 64 -21.04 -0.42 -1.80
N LYS A 65 -21.86 0.24 -2.63
CA LYS A 65 -21.42 0.72 -3.96
C LYS A 65 -21.81 2.18 -4.18
N ALA A 66 -20.95 2.90 -4.90
CA ALA A 66 -21.24 4.21 -5.46
C ALA A 66 -20.59 4.34 -6.82
N GLU A 67 -21.21 5.13 -7.69
CA GLU A 67 -20.63 5.53 -8.98
C GLU A 67 -20.61 7.06 -9.03
N VAL A 68 -19.46 7.59 -9.44
CA VAL A 68 -19.27 9.03 -9.64
C VAL A 68 -18.91 9.25 -11.09
N LYS A 69 -19.77 9.93 -11.83
CA LYS A 69 -19.59 10.27 -13.26
C LYS A 69 -18.50 11.33 -13.43
N GLY A 70 -17.84 11.28 -14.57
CA GLY A 70 -16.76 12.20 -14.95
C GLY A 70 -15.37 11.64 -14.64
N ASP A 71 -14.35 12.33 -15.13
CA ASP A 71 -12.96 11.96 -14.93
C ASP A 71 -12.49 12.41 -13.55
N LEU A 72 -12.24 11.44 -12.68
CA LEU A 72 -11.73 11.65 -11.33
C LEU A 72 -10.23 11.37 -11.19
N LYS A 73 -9.50 11.17 -12.30
CA LYS A 73 -8.05 10.96 -12.23
C LYS A 73 -7.37 12.11 -11.47
N GLY A 74 -6.49 11.76 -10.55
CA GLY A 74 -5.78 12.73 -9.71
C GLY A 74 -6.60 13.23 -8.51
N ARG A 75 -7.84 12.75 -8.31
CA ARG A 75 -8.60 12.97 -7.08
C ARG A 75 -8.29 11.89 -6.05
N PHE A 76 -8.66 12.21 -4.82
CA PHE A 76 -8.48 11.30 -3.68
C PHE A 76 -9.82 10.96 -3.06
N TYR A 77 -9.87 9.87 -2.31
CA TYR A 77 -11.11 9.42 -1.70
C TYR A 77 -10.88 8.82 -0.32
N THR A 78 -11.96 8.83 0.48
CA THR A 78 -12.08 8.01 1.68
C THR A 78 -13.48 7.42 1.75
N PHE A 79 -13.58 6.28 2.43
CA PHE A 79 -14.84 5.76 2.94
C PHE A 79 -15.01 6.16 4.40
N ASN A 80 -16.23 6.43 4.83
CA ASN A 80 -16.57 6.69 6.22
C ASN A 80 -17.79 5.86 6.60
N VAL A 81 -17.57 4.84 7.42
CA VAL A 81 -18.56 3.83 7.82
C VAL A 81 -19.24 4.24 9.10
N LYS A 82 -20.58 4.12 9.15
CA LYS A 82 -21.36 4.23 10.37
C LYS A 82 -21.77 2.83 10.83
N GLN A 83 -21.41 2.48 12.06
CA GLN A 83 -21.81 1.23 12.72
C GLN A 83 -22.11 1.50 14.20
N ASP A 84 -23.15 0.86 14.72
CA ASP A 84 -23.60 1.00 16.13
C ASP A 84 -23.79 2.46 16.55
N GLY A 85 -24.38 3.26 15.63
CA GLY A 85 -24.65 4.68 15.83
C GLY A 85 -23.43 5.61 15.70
N LYS A 86 -22.21 5.09 15.55
CA LYS A 86 -20.95 5.87 15.52
C LYS A 86 -20.32 5.85 14.14
N MET A 87 -19.70 6.97 13.74
CA MET A 87 -18.78 7.01 12.61
C MET A 87 -17.44 6.42 13.01
N LEU A 88 -16.92 5.48 12.22
CA LEU A 88 -15.68 4.77 12.53
C LEU A 88 -14.40 5.53 12.14
N GLY A 89 -14.56 6.67 11.47
CA GLY A 89 -13.48 7.44 10.91
C GLY A 89 -13.21 7.12 9.44
N GLU A 90 -12.46 8.01 8.81
CA GLU A 90 -12.15 7.91 7.37
C GLU A 90 -11.04 6.89 7.09
N THR A 91 -11.17 6.17 5.98
CA THR A 91 -10.22 5.14 5.55
C THR A 91 -10.16 5.08 4.02
N PRO A 92 -8.98 4.80 3.42
CA PRO A 92 -8.87 4.52 1.98
C PRO A 92 -9.48 3.17 1.58
N GLY A 93 -9.95 2.38 2.55
CA GLY A 93 -10.41 1.00 2.35
C GLY A 93 -9.32 -0.03 2.67
N LEU A 94 -9.61 -1.29 2.35
CA LEU A 94 -8.70 -2.43 2.63
C LEU A 94 -7.83 -2.79 1.42
N PHE A 95 -8.31 -2.49 0.22
CA PHE A 95 -7.72 -2.90 -1.05
C PHE A 95 -7.29 -1.72 -1.91
N ALA A 96 -7.05 -0.55 -1.30
CA ALA A 96 -6.47 0.58 -2.01
C ALA A 96 -5.16 0.16 -2.71
N LYS A 97 -5.00 0.52 -3.98
CA LYS A 97 -3.81 0.23 -4.80
C LYS A 97 -2.93 1.45 -5.03
N ALA A 98 -3.43 2.61 -4.68
CA ALA A 98 -2.73 3.88 -4.66
C ALA A 98 -3.29 4.75 -3.55
N VAL A 99 -2.43 5.51 -2.89
CA VAL A 99 -2.79 6.44 -1.83
C VAL A 99 -2.06 7.76 -1.99
N GLY A 100 -2.60 8.80 -1.39
CA GLY A 100 -1.93 10.08 -1.24
C GLY A 100 -0.79 9.98 -0.20
N VAL A 101 -0.07 11.08 -0.07
CA VAL A 101 1.01 11.24 0.90
C VAL A 101 0.55 10.84 2.31
N ASN A 102 1.43 10.12 3.04
CA ASN A 102 1.14 9.55 4.36
C ASN A 102 -0.05 8.57 4.41
N GLY A 103 -0.46 7.99 3.28
CA GLY A 103 -1.37 6.84 3.21
C GLY A 103 -2.82 7.04 3.68
N LYS A 104 -3.24 8.26 4.05
CA LYS A 104 -4.54 8.51 4.70
C LYS A 104 -5.74 8.51 3.74
N ARG A 105 -5.52 8.79 2.47
CA ARG A 105 -6.55 8.84 1.42
C ARG A 105 -6.18 7.93 0.27
N GLY A 106 -7.13 7.17 -0.22
CA GLY A 106 -6.97 6.45 -1.48
C GLY A 106 -6.86 7.43 -2.64
N ALA A 107 -6.09 7.08 -3.66
CA ALA A 107 -5.91 7.89 -4.85
C ALA A 107 -6.57 7.23 -6.06
N ILE A 108 -7.16 8.06 -6.92
CA ILE A 108 -7.79 7.63 -8.17
C ILE A 108 -6.79 7.87 -9.30
N ILE A 109 -6.18 6.78 -9.77
CA ILE A 109 -5.17 6.83 -10.83
C ILE A 109 -5.56 5.92 -11.99
N ASP A 110 -4.99 6.20 -13.15
CA ASP A 110 -5.00 5.26 -14.27
C ASP A 110 -3.86 4.24 -14.06
N MET A 111 -4.22 3.06 -13.55
CA MET A 111 -3.25 2.02 -13.21
C MET A 111 -2.48 1.52 -14.45
N ALA A 112 -3.12 1.48 -15.62
CA ALA A 112 -2.46 1.06 -16.86
C ALA A 112 -1.40 2.07 -17.31
N ALA A 113 -1.63 3.36 -17.07
CA ALA A 113 -0.66 4.41 -17.40
C ALA A 113 0.61 4.37 -16.53
N THR A 114 0.64 3.55 -15.47
CA THR A 114 1.84 3.34 -14.63
C THR A 114 2.71 2.19 -15.12
N ASN A 115 2.32 1.46 -16.16
CA ASN A 115 3.09 0.34 -16.69
C ASN A 115 4.34 0.86 -17.41
N PRO A 116 5.54 0.36 -17.10
CA PRO A 116 6.71 0.58 -17.94
C PRO A 116 6.59 -0.19 -19.25
N GLU A 117 7.43 0.14 -20.21
CA GLU A 117 7.51 -0.59 -21.47
C GLU A 117 7.78 -2.09 -21.23
N GLY A 118 7.03 -2.95 -21.92
CA GLY A 118 7.14 -4.41 -21.81
C GLY A 118 6.56 -5.01 -20.52
N TRP A 119 5.84 -4.23 -19.70
CA TRP A 119 5.24 -4.73 -18.46
C TRP A 119 4.22 -5.86 -18.67
N GLU A 120 3.47 -5.82 -19.76
CA GLU A 120 2.45 -6.83 -20.08
C GLU A 120 3.05 -8.22 -20.34
N SER A 121 4.30 -8.28 -20.77
CA SER A 121 5.06 -9.51 -21.00
C SER A 121 5.95 -9.92 -19.82
N ASP A 122 6.07 -9.07 -18.79
CA ASP A 122 6.87 -9.37 -17.60
C ASP A 122 6.30 -10.59 -16.86
N ARG A 123 7.18 -11.47 -16.43
CA ARG A 123 6.84 -12.70 -15.69
C ARG A 123 7.84 -12.91 -14.56
N ALA A 124 7.36 -13.52 -13.48
CA ALA A 124 8.24 -14.00 -12.42
C ALA A 124 9.29 -14.97 -12.98
N LEU A 125 10.52 -14.82 -12.55
CA LEU A 125 11.62 -15.70 -12.94
C LEU A 125 11.48 -17.04 -12.21
N GLY A 126 11.46 -18.14 -12.98
CA GLY A 126 11.20 -19.49 -12.49
C GLY A 126 12.49 -20.25 -12.10
N TYR A 127 13.27 -19.72 -11.16
CA TYR A 127 14.44 -20.42 -10.63
C TYR A 127 14.02 -21.64 -9.80
N ALA A 128 14.76 -22.75 -9.89
CA ALA A 128 14.63 -23.83 -8.95
C ALA A 128 15.09 -23.36 -7.55
N PRO A 129 14.48 -23.82 -6.45
CA PRO A 129 14.84 -23.34 -5.11
C PRO A 129 16.32 -23.48 -4.75
N THR A 130 17.00 -24.49 -5.33
CA THR A 130 18.45 -24.74 -5.15
C THR A 130 19.35 -23.74 -5.88
N ASP A 131 18.80 -23.02 -6.85
CA ASP A 131 19.55 -22.09 -7.71
C ASP A 131 19.36 -20.62 -7.27
N ILE A 132 18.60 -20.43 -6.19
CA ILE A 132 18.32 -19.10 -5.67
C ILE A 132 19.41 -18.66 -4.70
N ILE A 133 20.14 -17.61 -5.08
CA ILE A 133 21.06 -16.88 -4.21
C ILE A 133 20.37 -15.57 -3.84
N VAL A 134 19.94 -15.46 -2.57
CA VAL A 134 19.16 -14.33 -2.08
C VAL A 134 20.06 -13.23 -1.51
N TYR A 135 19.80 -12.00 -1.89
CA TYR A 135 20.35 -10.80 -1.28
C TYR A 135 19.23 -10.05 -0.57
N GLU A 136 19.22 -10.03 0.76
CA GLU A 136 18.27 -9.24 1.53
C GLU A 136 18.70 -7.78 1.54
N SER A 137 17.76 -6.86 1.28
CA SER A 137 18.08 -5.44 1.15
C SER A 137 16.93 -4.55 1.60
N HIS A 138 17.30 -3.44 2.25
CA HIS A 138 16.42 -2.33 2.54
C HIS A 138 16.49 -1.29 1.40
N ASN A 139 15.36 -0.91 0.80
CA ASN A 139 15.33 -0.03 -0.37
C ASN A 139 16.11 1.29 -0.19
N ARG A 140 15.93 1.94 0.97
CA ARG A 140 16.63 3.19 1.27
C ARG A 140 18.13 2.95 1.52
N ASP A 141 18.46 2.02 2.39
CA ASP A 141 19.82 1.87 2.90
C ASP A 141 20.78 1.29 1.87
N PHE A 142 20.26 0.57 0.88
CA PHE A 142 21.05 0.06 -0.24
C PHE A 142 21.81 1.16 -0.99
N SER A 143 21.27 2.37 -1.04
CA SER A 143 21.81 3.42 -1.91
C SER A 143 21.91 4.81 -1.28
N VAL A 144 21.30 5.06 -0.09
CA VAL A 144 21.14 6.42 0.46
C VAL A 144 22.47 7.15 0.70
N SER A 145 23.52 6.42 1.05
CA SER A 145 24.87 6.99 1.28
C SER A 145 25.79 6.90 0.07
N ARG A 146 25.33 6.35 -1.06
CA ARG A 146 26.15 6.16 -2.25
C ARG A 146 26.20 7.44 -3.08
N LYS A 147 27.39 8.00 -3.22
CA LYS A 147 27.62 9.29 -3.90
C LYS A 147 27.27 9.27 -5.40
N GLU A 148 27.42 8.10 -6.04
CA GLU A 148 27.17 7.93 -7.47
C GLU A 148 25.71 7.65 -7.79
N ALA A 149 24.89 7.37 -6.77
CA ALA A 149 23.48 7.08 -6.99
C ALA A 149 22.73 8.34 -7.46
N ARG A 150 22.06 8.25 -8.58
CA ARG A 150 21.20 9.31 -9.11
C ARG A 150 19.92 9.44 -8.29
N TYR A 151 19.44 8.31 -7.74
CA TYR A 151 18.20 8.21 -6.96
C TYR A 151 18.45 7.61 -5.57
N PRO A 152 19.28 8.26 -4.72
CA PRO A 152 19.66 7.69 -3.43
C PRO A 152 18.44 7.41 -2.55
N GLY A 153 18.33 6.20 -2.02
CA GLY A 153 17.25 5.77 -1.14
C GLY A 153 15.89 5.55 -1.81
N LYS A 154 15.82 5.48 -3.15
CA LYS A 154 14.57 5.34 -3.90
C LYS A 154 14.50 4.02 -4.66
N PHE A 155 13.27 3.58 -5.04
CA PHE A 155 13.09 2.40 -5.91
C PHE A 155 13.95 2.47 -7.16
N MET A 156 14.06 3.63 -7.75
CA MET A 156 14.82 3.86 -8.98
C MET A 156 16.32 3.61 -8.82
N ALA A 157 16.88 3.64 -7.61
CA ALA A 157 18.31 3.31 -7.41
C ALA A 157 18.62 1.85 -7.82
N LEU A 158 17.68 0.93 -7.63
CA LEU A 158 17.84 -0.48 -8.01
C LEU A 158 17.73 -0.71 -9.54
N THR A 159 17.37 0.30 -10.32
CA THR A 159 17.39 0.25 -11.79
C THR A 159 18.71 0.74 -12.39
N GLU A 160 19.59 1.33 -11.58
CA GLU A 160 20.83 1.92 -12.06
C GLU A 160 21.87 0.83 -12.41
N PRO A 161 22.68 1.04 -13.46
CA PRO A 161 23.67 0.03 -13.90
C PRO A 161 24.57 -0.48 -12.77
N TRP A 162 25.10 0.41 -11.94
CA TRP A 162 25.97 0.04 -10.83
C TRP A 162 25.29 -0.91 -9.82
N ALA A 163 23.98 -0.74 -9.59
CA ALA A 163 23.22 -1.58 -8.66
C ALA A 163 23.04 -3.00 -9.23
N ILE A 164 22.66 -3.07 -10.51
CA ILE A 164 22.51 -4.33 -11.25
C ILE A 164 23.85 -5.06 -11.33
N GLU A 165 24.93 -4.37 -11.70
CA GLU A 165 26.29 -4.92 -11.79
C GLU A 165 26.77 -5.43 -10.44
N HIS A 166 26.52 -4.67 -9.35
CA HIS A 166 26.85 -5.10 -8.00
C HIS A 166 26.16 -6.42 -7.64
N LEU A 167 24.85 -6.51 -7.80
CA LEU A 167 24.10 -7.74 -7.51
C LEU A 167 24.57 -8.92 -8.36
N LYS A 168 24.80 -8.70 -9.65
CA LYS A 168 25.31 -9.73 -10.56
C LYS A 168 26.73 -10.19 -10.20
N SER A 169 27.60 -9.29 -9.79
CA SER A 169 28.97 -9.61 -9.37
C SER A 169 29.02 -10.53 -8.15
N LEU A 170 28.00 -10.50 -7.32
CA LEU A 170 27.83 -11.37 -6.15
C LEU A 170 27.14 -12.71 -6.50
N GLY A 171 26.75 -12.93 -7.76
CA GLY A 171 25.99 -14.11 -8.18
C GLY A 171 24.54 -14.13 -7.69
N VAL A 172 23.99 -12.97 -7.30
CA VAL A 172 22.60 -12.85 -6.81
C VAL A 172 21.61 -13.18 -7.92
N THR A 173 20.68 -14.10 -7.64
CA THR A 173 19.57 -14.45 -8.55
C THR A 173 18.22 -13.96 -8.03
N ALA A 174 18.13 -13.55 -6.76
CA ALA A 174 16.95 -12.96 -6.19
C ALA A 174 17.30 -11.88 -5.16
N ILE A 175 16.65 -10.71 -5.26
CA ILE A 175 16.70 -9.70 -4.20
C ILE A 175 15.47 -9.84 -3.31
N HIS A 176 15.68 -9.92 -2.00
CA HIS A 176 14.64 -9.93 -0.98
C HIS A 176 14.53 -8.54 -0.38
N LEU A 177 13.52 -7.79 -0.80
CA LEU A 177 13.31 -6.43 -0.32
C LEU A 177 12.56 -6.46 1.01
N LEU A 178 13.12 -5.81 2.04
CA LEU A 178 12.38 -5.50 3.26
C LEU A 178 11.08 -4.77 2.92
N PRO A 179 10.09 -4.72 3.84
CA PRO A 179 8.77 -4.25 3.50
C PRO A 179 8.76 -2.99 2.63
N SER A 180 8.16 -3.12 1.46
CA SER A 180 8.12 -2.09 0.41
C SER A 180 6.71 -1.58 0.15
N PHE A 181 5.73 -2.04 0.96
CA PHE A 181 4.36 -1.51 1.01
C PHE A 181 4.30 -0.26 1.88
N ASP A 182 3.21 0.50 1.74
CA ASP A 182 2.95 1.73 2.49
C ASP A 182 2.84 1.45 4.00
N TYR A 183 3.74 2.07 4.77
CA TYR A 183 3.85 1.94 6.22
C TYR A 183 3.75 3.31 6.92
N ALA A 184 3.56 3.34 8.24
CA ALA A 184 3.03 4.51 8.94
C ALA A 184 4.08 5.45 9.52
N SER A 185 5.29 4.97 9.86
CA SER A 185 6.20 5.73 10.73
C SER A 185 7.20 6.62 10.01
N VAL A 186 7.12 6.75 8.68
CA VAL A 186 7.85 7.76 7.91
C VAL A 186 6.88 8.86 7.48
N ASP A 187 7.19 10.10 7.82
CA ASP A 187 6.46 11.27 7.35
C ASP A 187 6.90 11.62 5.93
N GLU A 188 6.10 11.22 4.96
CA GLU A 188 6.37 11.43 3.53
C GLU A 188 6.35 12.91 3.12
N GLU A 189 5.74 13.79 3.93
CA GLU A 189 5.73 15.23 3.68
C GLU A 189 7.07 15.90 4.04
N HIS A 190 7.93 15.20 4.82
CA HIS A 190 9.18 15.74 5.36
C HIS A 190 10.37 14.81 5.10
N LEU A 191 10.55 14.36 3.86
CA LEU A 191 11.67 13.50 3.45
C LEU A 191 13.02 14.24 3.34
N ASP A 192 13.04 15.52 3.60
CA ASP A 192 14.23 16.38 3.70
C ASP A 192 15.05 16.14 4.99
N ARG A 193 14.46 15.45 5.96
CA ARG A 193 15.11 15.05 7.22
C ARG A 193 15.29 13.53 7.29
N PRO A 194 16.35 13.04 7.96
CA PRO A 194 16.58 11.62 8.14
C PRO A 194 15.42 10.97 8.93
N GLN A 195 14.85 9.92 8.36
CA GLN A 195 13.85 9.09 9.00
C GLN A 195 14.22 7.64 8.69
N PHE A 196 14.34 6.82 9.72
CA PHE A 196 14.68 5.42 9.58
C PHE A 196 13.49 4.54 9.94
N ASN A 197 13.18 3.58 9.08
CA ASN A 197 12.18 2.56 9.33
C ASN A 197 12.49 1.31 8.52
N TRP A 198 12.30 0.15 9.10
CA TRP A 198 12.40 -1.12 8.41
C TRP A 198 11.14 -1.50 7.62
N GLY A 199 10.03 -0.77 7.81
CA GLY A 199 8.75 -1.01 7.13
C GLY A 199 7.83 -2.02 7.80
N TYR A 200 8.13 -2.47 9.03
CA TYR A 200 7.32 -3.46 9.74
C TYR A 200 6.14 -2.85 10.52
N ASP A 201 5.60 -1.74 10.07
CA ASP A 201 4.43 -1.05 10.60
C ASP A 201 3.40 -0.74 9.52
N PRO A 202 2.78 -1.80 8.93
CA PRO A 202 1.96 -1.69 7.74
C PRO A 202 0.73 -0.81 7.94
N LEU A 203 0.46 0.04 6.93
CA LEU A 203 -0.71 0.90 6.84
C LEU A 203 -1.61 0.48 5.65
N ASN A 204 -1.08 0.42 4.43
CA ASN A 204 -1.79 0.02 3.23
C ASN A 204 -1.02 -1.08 2.48
N TYR A 205 -1.45 -2.33 2.63
CA TYR A 205 -0.73 -3.53 2.16
C TYR A 205 -0.54 -3.66 0.65
N ASN A 206 -1.41 -3.02 -0.15
CA ASN A 206 -1.40 -3.17 -1.62
C ASN A 206 -0.87 -1.93 -2.34
N VAL A 207 -0.17 -1.06 -1.64
CA VAL A 207 0.36 0.21 -2.13
C VAL A 207 1.87 0.23 -1.92
N PRO A 208 2.69 0.58 -2.92
CA PRO A 208 4.11 0.81 -2.73
C PRO A 208 4.38 1.98 -1.79
N GLU A 209 5.43 1.87 -0.98
CA GLU A 209 5.85 2.90 -0.01
C GLU A 209 6.23 4.22 -0.70
N GLY A 210 5.70 5.33 -0.20
CA GLY A 210 5.89 6.64 -0.82
C GLY A 210 7.25 7.26 -0.55
N SER A 211 7.88 6.98 0.59
CA SER A 211 9.22 7.49 0.90
C SER A 211 10.30 6.93 -0.05
N TYR A 212 10.04 5.78 -0.68
CA TYR A 212 10.92 5.21 -1.71
C TYR A 212 10.65 5.75 -3.12
N SER A 213 9.61 6.56 -3.30
CA SER A 213 9.30 7.26 -4.56
C SER A 213 10.09 8.56 -4.69
N THR A 214 10.35 8.97 -5.93
CA THR A 214 10.95 10.29 -6.19
C THR A 214 9.97 11.44 -5.94
N ASN A 215 8.67 11.14 -5.91
CA ASN A 215 7.63 12.13 -5.58
C ASN A 215 6.45 11.48 -4.84
N PRO A 216 6.43 11.52 -3.50
CA PRO A 216 5.36 10.91 -2.70
C PRO A 216 4.01 11.61 -2.85
N PHE A 217 3.98 12.89 -3.28
CA PHE A 217 2.75 13.65 -3.47
C PHE A 217 1.98 13.25 -4.74
N LYS A 218 2.61 12.52 -5.66
CA LYS A 218 2.01 11.99 -6.89
C LYS A 218 1.84 10.47 -6.80
N PRO A 219 0.66 9.96 -6.45
CA PRO A 219 0.43 8.54 -6.22
C PRO A 219 0.83 7.62 -7.36
N GLU A 220 0.66 8.06 -8.61
CA GLU A 220 1.07 7.30 -9.79
C GLU A 220 2.57 7.10 -9.90
N VAL A 221 3.38 8.01 -9.32
CA VAL A 221 4.85 7.94 -9.39
C VAL A 221 5.35 6.74 -8.59
N ARG A 222 4.91 6.56 -7.34
CA ARG A 222 5.32 5.41 -6.51
C ARG A 222 4.99 4.07 -7.16
N VAL A 223 3.81 3.97 -7.78
CA VAL A 223 3.37 2.75 -8.46
C VAL A 223 4.22 2.49 -9.71
N LYS A 224 4.46 3.52 -10.52
CA LYS A 224 5.27 3.42 -11.73
C LYS A 224 6.71 3.04 -11.42
N GLU A 225 7.34 3.72 -10.47
CA GLU A 225 8.74 3.47 -10.10
C GLU A 225 8.94 2.08 -9.48
N PHE A 226 8.00 1.61 -8.68
CA PHE A 226 8.02 0.24 -8.17
C PHE A 226 7.98 -0.79 -9.31
N LYS A 227 7.10 -0.59 -10.30
CA LYS A 227 7.03 -1.45 -11.49
C LYS A 227 8.31 -1.38 -12.32
N GLN A 228 8.88 -0.19 -12.49
CA GLN A 228 10.15 0.00 -13.20
C GLN A 228 11.29 -0.74 -12.51
N MET A 229 11.36 -0.68 -11.19
CA MET A 229 12.35 -1.41 -10.41
C MET A 229 12.19 -2.93 -10.61
N VAL A 230 10.99 -3.47 -10.46
CA VAL A 230 10.73 -4.90 -10.66
C VAL A 230 11.11 -5.31 -12.08
N LYS A 231 10.68 -4.55 -13.08
CA LYS A 231 10.98 -4.85 -14.49
C LYS A 231 12.48 -4.84 -14.78
N ALA A 232 13.20 -3.84 -14.29
CA ALA A 232 14.64 -3.74 -14.51
C ALA A 232 15.42 -4.90 -13.86
N LEU A 233 15.00 -5.33 -12.67
CA LEU A 233 15.58 -6.49 -11.99
C LEU A 233 15.28 -7.79 -12.75
N HIS A 234 14.04 -7.99 -13.19
CA HIS A 234 13.66 -9.16 -14.00
C HIS A 234 14.41 -9.20 -15.33
N ASP A 235 14.55 -8.08 -16.03
CA ASP A 235 15.34 -7.98 -17.28
C ASP A 235 16.82 -8.31 -17.07
N ALA A 236 17.32 -8.04 -15.86
CA ALA A 236 18.68 -8.41 -15.47
C ALA A 236 18.84 -9.86 -15.02
N GLY A 237 17.76 -10.65 -14.96
CA GLY A 237 17.75 -12.01 -14.45
C GLY A 237 17.75 -12.10 -12.92
N ILE A 238 17.26 -11.07 -12.22
CA ILE A 238 17.18 -11.02 -10.76
C ILE A 238 15.72 -11.05 -10.35
N ALA A 239 15.28 -12.11 -9.68
CA ALA A 239 13.93 -12.24 -9.15
C ALA A 239 13.72 -11.26 -7.98
N VAL A 240 12.47 -10.83 -7.76
CA VAL A 240 12.11 -9.94 -6.65
C VAL A 240 11.26 -10.70 -5.65
N ILE A 241 11.70 -10.74 -4.41
CA ILE A 241 10.97 -11.29 -3.25
C ILE A 241 10.56 -10.09 -2.38
N LEU A 242 9.27 -10.01 -2.03
CA LEU A 242 8.75 -8.97 -1.17
C LEU A 242 8.50 -9.52 0.23
N ASP A 243 9.10 -8.88 1.23
CA ASP A 243 8.76 -9.12 2.63
C ASP A 243 7.38 -8.52 2.94
N VAL A 244 6.51 -9.33 3.54
CA VAL A 244 5.14 -8.94 3.86
C VAL A 244 4.77 -9.24 5.30
N VAL A 245 4.11 -8.28 5.96
CA VAL A 245 3.74 -8.34 7.37
C VAL A 245 2.23 -8.51 7.50
N TYR A 246 1.76 -9.73 7.67
CA TYR A 246 0.32 -10.02 7.82
C TYR A 246 -0.11 -10.36 9.25
N ASN A 247 0.83 -10.34 10.20
CA ASN A 247 0.56 -10.71 11.59
C ASN A 247 0.15 -9.53 12.48
N HIS A 248 0.40 -8.30 12.05
CA HIS A 248 0.01 -7.07 12.78
C HIS A 248 -0.21 -5.87 11.87
N THR A 249 -0.76 -4.80 12.42
CA THR A 249 -0.86 -3.46 11.82
C THR A 249 -0.20 -2.45 12.76
N MET A 250 0.16 -1.27 12.25
CA MET A 250 0.75 -0.19 13.07
C MET A 250 -0.13 0.17 14.26
N ASP A 251 -1.42 0.35 14.04
CA ASP A 251 -2.40 0.70 15.08
C ASP A 251 -3.64 -0.17 14.92
N ILE A 252 -3.89 -1.05 15.91
CA ILE A 252 -5.05 -1.93 15.87
C ILE A 252 -6.36 -1.14 15.91
N HIS A 253 -6.45 -0.10 16.77
CA HIS A 253 -7.69 0.62 17.00
C HIS A 253 -8.10 1.54 15.87
N ASN A 254 -7.11 2.15 15.18
CA ASN A 254 -7.33 3.09 14.09
C ASN A 254 -6.99 2.52 12.72
N SER A 255 -6.78 1.21 12.62
CA SER A 255 -6.47 0.55 11.36
C SER A 255 -7.60 0.69 10.34
N ASN A 256 -7.27 0.55 9.06
CA ASN A 256 -8.25 0.48 7.98
C ASN A 256 -9.24 -0.69 8.19
N PHE A 257 -8.78 -1.78 8.83
CA PHE A 257 -9.62 -2.93 9.20
C PHE A 257 -10.72 -2.54 10.19
N GLN A 258 -10.36 -1.85 11.29
CA GLN A 258 -11.35 -1.42 12.29
C GLN A 258 -12.27 -0.32 11.78
N ARG A 259 -11.80 0.53 10.88
CA ARG A 259 -12.62 1.58 10.27
C ARG A 259 -13.59 1.07 9.21
N THR A 260 -13.44 -0.18 8.77
CA THR A 260 -14.37 -0.82 7.81
C THR A 260 -15.23 -1.89 8.44
N ASN A 261 -14.63 -2.83 9.13
CA ASN A 261 -15.29 -3.99 9.74
C ASN A 261 -14.71 -4.25 11.13
N PRO A 262 -15.14 -3.49 12.16
CA PRO A 262 -14.68 -3.68 13.52
C PRO A 262 -14.77 -5.12 13.97
N ASP A 263 -13.72 -5.59 14.66
CA ASP A 263 -13.67 -6.90 15.32
C ASP A 263 -13.73 -8.14 14.41
N VAL A 264 -13.59 -7.97 13.09
CA VAL A 264 -13.58 -9.09 12.14
C VAL A 264 -12.17 -9.66 11.93
N PHE A 265 -11.16 -8.80 11.86
CA PHE A 265 -9.81 -9.20 11.43
C PHE A 265 -8.85 -9.51 12.56
N TYR A 266 -9.06 -8.92 13.75
CA TYR A 266 -8.20 -9.13 14.90
C TYR A 266 -8.73 -10.22 15.81
N ARG A 267 -7.83 -11.06 16.33
CA ARG A 267 -8.17 -12.04 17.36
C ARG A 267 -8.55 -11.32 18.65
N LYS A 268 -9.57 -11.81 19.34
CA LYS A 268 -9.96 -11.34 20.66
C LYS A 268 -9.54 -12.36 21.73
N THR A 269 -9.15 -11.88 22.90
CA THR A 269 -8.98 -12.73 24.07
C THR A 269 -10.37 -13.02 24.67
N THR A 270 -10.46 -14.07 25.50
CA THR A 270 -11.69 -14.44 26.22
C THR A 270 -12.25 -13.35 27.14
N ARG A 271 -11.52 -12.27 27.37
CA ARG A 271 -11.94 -11.09 28.15
C ARG A 271 -12.35 -9.90 27.30
N GLU A 272 -12.80 -10.12 26.05
CA GLU A 272 -13.19 -9.06 25.10
C GLU A 272 -12.10 -8.03 24.74
N ASN A 273 -10.90 -8.17 25.26
CA ASN A 273 -9.79 -7.35 24.84
C ASN A 273 -9.25 -7.87 23.53
N THR A 274 -9.02 -7.00 22.58
CA THR A 274 -8.28 -7.33 21.37
C THR A 274 -6.96 -7.94 21.80
N ALA A 275 -6.72 -9.22 21.48
CA ALA A 275 -5.39 -9.78 21.72
C ALA A 275 -4.45 -8.85 20.97
N THR A 276 -3.54 -8.24 21.69
CA THR A 276 -2.30 -7.82 21.08
C THR A 276 -1.74 -9.09 20.45
N ALA A 277 -2.03 -9.33 19.18
CA ALA A 277 -1.10 -10.10 18.35
C ALA A 277 0.21 -9.47 18.74
N GLN A 278 1.15 -10.26 19.27
CA GLN A 278 2.41 -9.70 19.72
C GLN A 278 2.89 -8.79 18.59
N ALA A 279 2.49 -7.51 18.68
CA ALA A 279 3.19 -6.50 17.97
C ALA A 279 4.61 -6.71 18.50
N VAL A 280 5.51 -7.09 17.65
CA VAL A 280 6.89 -6.75 17.86
C VAL A 280 6.81 -5.23 17.88
N ALA A 281 6.49 -4.71 19.04
CA ALA A 281 6.39 -3.29 19.28
C ALA A 281 7.81 -2.79 19.13
N THR A 282 8.14 -2.39 17.95
CA THR A 282 9.20 -1.43 17.74
C THR A 282 8.68 -0.09 18.24
N LYS A 283 8.46 0.00 19.56
CA LYS A 283 8.68 1.25 20.25
C LYS A 283 10.17 1.50 20.09
N GLN A 284 10.51 2.23 19.03
CA GLN A 284 11.81 2.88 19.01
C GLN A 284 11.85 3.76 20.27
N PRO A 285 12.90 3.65 21.10
CA PRO A 285 13.12 4.62 22.15
C PRO A 285 13.21 5.98 21.45
N ALA A 286 12.45 6.95 21.94
CA ALA A 286 12.62 8.33 21.55
C ALA A 286 14.12 8.63 21.63
N ASN A 287 14.74 8.97 20.52
CA ASN A 287 16.12 9.44 20.51
C ASN A 287 16.19 10.70 21.35
N THR A 288 16.54 10.53 22.62
CA THR A 288 17.20 11.57 23.40
C THR A 288 18.67 11.52 22.98
N HIS A 289 19.02 12.34 22.02
CA HIS A 289 20.27 13.12 21.90
C HIS A 289 20.27 13.84 20.56
#